data_247c80a88f70f99dff070c6e93e182ec
#
_entry.id   247c80a88f70f99dff070c6e93e182ec
#
_cell.length_a   1.000
_cell.length_b   1.000
_cell.length_c   1.000
_cell.angle_alpha   90.00
_cell.angle_beta   90.00
_cell.angle_gamma   90.00
#
_symmetry.space_group_name_H-M   'P 1'
#
loop_
_entity.id
_entity.type
_entity.pdbx_description
1 polymer ?
#
loop_
_entity_poly.entity_id
_entity_poly.type
_entity_poly.pdbx_seq_one_letter_code
_entity_poly.pdbx_strand_id
1 'polypeptide(L)'
;EEICCEIIKRGLKIRFGCFSRAEVMDESFAKLLKKAGCTNVTFGVESGSETVLKKIKKGTTIERAKTAIQACNKVNLQTTASFVMGFPFDTVETMQQTINFALELNPTLAAFNPLVPFPGSDIFNEDIHAPKTVDGWKKYVTVDVPPFSFVKGLTPEDIYKIAQRANRRFYFRPKQL
;
A
#
# COMPACT_ATOMS: atom_id res chain seq x y z
N GLU A 1 19.75 -6.09 -4.93
CA GLU A 1 20.92 -5.35 -5.45
C GLU A 1 21.63 -6.12 -6.57
N GLU A 2 21.96 -7.40 -6.38
CA GLU A 2 22.67 -8.25 -7.36
C GLU A 2 22.03 -8.24 -8.75
N ILE A 3 20.71 -8.38 -8.83
CA ILE A 3 19.97 -8.33 -10.11
C ILE A 3 20.19 -7.00 -10.83
N CYS A 4 20.15 -5.88 -10.11
CA CYS A 4 20.38 -4.55 -10.69
C CYS A 4 21.82 -4.41 -11.20
N CYS A 5 22.77 -4.89 -10.44
CA CYS A 5 24.18 -4.89 -10.84
C CYS A 5 24.39 -5.72 -12.11
N GLU A 6 23.76 -6.90 -12.22
CA GLU A 6 23.89 -7.76 -13.38
C GLU A 6 23.19 -7.17 -14.62
N ILE A 7 22.01 -6.54 -14.47
CA ILE A 7 21.35 -5.79 -15.56
C ILE A 7 22.27 -4.71 -16.11
N ILE A 8 22.91 -3.92 -15.22
CA ILE A 8 23.82 -2.84 -15.60
C ILE A 8 25.07 -3.39 -16.26
N LYS A 9 25.68 -4.42 -15.68
CA LYS A 9 26.90 -5.07 -16.19
C LYS A 9 26.69 -5.64 -17.60
N ARG A 10 25.53 -6.24 -17.87
CA ARG A 10 25.16 -6.80 -19.18
C ARG A 10 24.68 -5.74 -20.17
N GLY A 11 24.55 -4.49 -19.77
CA GLY A 11 24.05 -3.40 -20.61
C GLY A 11 22.60 -3.60 -21.08
N LEU A 12 21.77 -4.32 -20.31
CA LEU A 12 20.39 -4.60 -20.68
C LEU A 12 19.53 -3.34 -20.60
N LYS A 13 18.89 -2.99 -21.72
CA LYS A 13 17.97 -1.84 -21.79
C LYS A 13 16.55 -2.29 -21.51
N ILE A 14 16.23 -2.51 -20.23
CA ILE A 14 14.90 -2.90 -19.76
C ILE A 14 14.24 -1.79 -18.96
N ARG A 15 12.91 -1.82 -18.90
CA ARG A 15 12.11 -0.98 -17.98
C ARG A 15 11.26 -1.90 -17.13
N PHE A 16 11.28 -1.67 -15.81
CA PHE A 16 10.52 -2.48 -14.87
C PHE A 16 10.03 -1.66 -13.69
N GLY A 17 9.03 -2.18 -13.00
CA GLY A 17 8.63 -1.76 -11.66
C GLY A 17 8.96 -2.86 -10.67
N CYS A 18 9.09 -2.51 -9.39
CA CYS A 18 9.31 -3.49 -8.34
C CYS A 18 8.55 -3.15 -7.06
N PHE A 19 8.36 -4.15 -6.21
CA PHE A 19 7.92 -3.97 -4.85
C PHE A 19 9.14 -3.90 -3.94
N SER A 20 9.08 -3.02 -2.95
CA SER A 20 10.14 -2.91 -1.94
C SER A 20 9.55 -2.65 -0.55
N ARG A 21 10.32 -3.00 0.46
CA ARG A 21 10.04 -2.60 1.83
C ARG A 21 10.67 -1.23 2.07
N ALA A 22 9.99 -0.39 2.85
CA ALA A 22 10.49 0.95 3.16
C ALA A 22 11.81 0.92 3.96
N GLU A 23 12.01 -0.11 4.78
CA GLU A 23 13.18 -0.27 5.65
C GLU A 23 14.51 -0.42 4.90
N VAL A 24 14.48 -0.93 3.67
CA VAL A 24 15.69 -1.18 2.88
C VAL A 24 15.94 -0.11 1.83
N MET A 25 15.04 0.86 1.72
CA MET A 25 15.14 1.91 0.69
C MET A 25 15.89 3.13 1.22
N ASP A 26 17.07 3.35 0.67
CA ASP A 26 17.84 4.57 0.82
C ASP A 26 18.16 5.19 -0.55
N GLU A 27 18.84 6.33 -0.53
CA GLU A 27 19.19 7.05 -1.77
C GLU A 27 20.14 6.26 -2.66
N SER A 28 21.05 5.47 -2.09
CA SER A 28 22.01 4.66 -2.83
C SER A 28 21.31 3.53 -3.59
N PHE A 29 20.38 2.86 -2.94
CA PHE A 29 19.57 1.80 -3.54
C PHE A 29 18.59 2.36 -4.57
N ALA A 30 17.97 3.50 -4.31
CA ALA A 30 17.12 4.19 -5.27
C ALA A 30 17.89 4.58 -6.57
N LYS A 31 19.13 5.07 -6.44
CA LYS A 31 20.03 5.33 -7.58
C LYS A 31 20.35 4.08 -8.36
N LEU A 32 20.65 2.98 -7.67
CA LEU A 32 20.95 1.69 -8.30
C LEU A 32 19.75 1.16 -9.08
N LEU A 33 18.55 1.16 -8.48
CA LEU A 33 17.31 0.78 -9.15
C LEU A 33 17.06 1.62 -10.41
N LYS A 34 17.19 2.94 -10.29
CA LYS A 34 17.02 3.88 -11.41
C LYS A 34 17.99 3.57 -12.55
N LYS A 35 19.27 3.35 -12.24
CA LYS A 35 20.33 3.01 -13.21
C LYS A 35 20.08 1.68 -13.90
N ALA A 36 19.48 0.70 -13.19
CA ALA A 36 19.10 -0.60 -13.75
C ALA A 36 17.86 -0.55 -14.66
N GLY A 37 17.15 0.60 -14.74
CA GLY A 37 15.96 0.77 -15.57
C GLY A 37 14.64 0.67 -14.81
N CYS A 38 14.66 0.69 -13.47
CA CYS A 38 13.45 0.77 -12.68
C CYS A 38 12.73 2.11 -12.90
N THR A 39 11.43 2.06 -13.15
CA THR A 39 10.59 3.23 -13.39
C THR A 39 9.65 3.55 -12.24
N ASN A 40 9.27 2.54 -11.47
CA ASN A 40 8.37 2.69 -10.31
C ASN A 40 8.74 1.70 -9.20
N VAL A 41 8.67 2.17 -7.95
CA VAL A 41 8.76 1.31 -6.77
C VAL A 41 7.45 1.37 -5.99
N THR A 42 6.87 0.21 -5.71
CA THR A 42 5.67 0.08 -4.91
C THR A 42 6.01 -0.29 -3.47
N PHE A 43 5.55 0.52 -2.52
CA PHE A 43 5.71 0.30 -1.08
C PHE A 43 4.38 -0.08 -0.45
N GLY A 44 4.34 -1.18 0.30
CA GLY A 44 3.24 -1.47 1.21
C GLY A 44 3.39 -0.62 2.46
N VAL A 45 2.75 0.53 2.51
CA VAL A 45 2.76 1.44 3.69
C VAL A 45 1.72 1.01 4.71
N GLU A 46 0.61 0.48 4.25
CA GLU A 46 -0.54 -0.11 4.93
C GLU A 46 -1.37 0.90 5.73
N SER A 47 -0.78 1.70 6.63
CA SER A 47 -1.51 2.64 7.47
C SER A 47 -0.70 3.89 7.78
N GLY A 48 -1.37 5.00 8.01
CA GLY A 48 -0.82 6.23 8.56
C GLY A 48 -0.97 6.34 10.08
N SER A 49 -1.34 5.26 10.75
CA SER A 49 -1.45 5.19 12.20
C SER A 49 -0.37 4.26 12.77
N GLU A 50 0.52 4.80 13.61
CA GLU A 50 1.55 4.00 14.30
C GLU A 50 0.94 2.88 15.15
N THR A 51 -0.22 3.13 15.74
CA THR A 51 -0.94 2.12 16.53
C THR A 51 -1.38 0.94 15.67
N VAL A 52 -1.88 1.21 14.46
CA VAL A 52 -2.28 0.20 13.50
C VAL A 52 -1.05 -0.54 12.99
N LEU A 53 0.01 0.17 12.57
CA LEU A 53 1.27 -0.42 12.07
C LEU A 53 1.88 -1.40 13.10
N LYS A 54 1.87 -1.05 14.38
CA LYS A 54 2.34 -1.94 15.46
C LYS A 54 1.49 -3.22 15.57
N LYS A 55 0.16 -3.09 15.48
CA LYS A 55 -0.76 -4.23 15.62
C LYS A 55 -0.69 -5.20 14.45
N ILE A 56 -0.49 -4.71 13.22
CA ILE A 56 -0.29 -5.57 12.04
C ILE A 56 1.13 -6.15 11.95
N LYS A 57 2.00 -5.82 12.91
CA LYS A 57 3.40 -6.30 12.96
C LYS A 57 4.16 -6.06 11.65
N LYS A 58 3.86 -4.97 10.96
CA LYS A 58 4.44 -4.65 9.65
C LYS A 58 5.96 -4.46 9.70
N GLY A 59 6.51 -4.11 10.87
CA GLY A 59 7.94 -3.84 11.05
C GLY A 59 8.41 -2.51 10.46
N THR A 60 7.48 -1.73 9.88
CA THR A 60 7.75 -0.37 9.38
C THR A 60 7.18 0.70 10.30
N THR A 61 7.59 1.95 10.07
CA THR A 61 7.10 3.14 10.77
C THR A 61 6.74 4.22 9.75
N ILE A 62 5.96 5.21 10.18
CA ILE A 62 5.65 6.40 9.38
C ILE A 62 6.94 7.08 8.89
N GLU A 63 7.92 7.25 9.75
CA GLU A 63 9.19 7.88 9.40
C GLU A 63 10.00 7.10 8.35
N ARG A 64 10.01 5.78 8.43
CA ARG A 64 10.66 4.93 7.41
C ARG A 64 9.97 5.05 6.05
N ALA A 65 8.64 5.09 6.03
CA ALA A 65 7.89 5.32 4.80
C ALA A 65 8.23 6.69 4.17
N LYS A 66 8.31 7.75 4.99
CA LYS A 66 8.74 9.09 4.54
C LYS A 66 10.14 9.06 3.95
N THR A 67 11.10 8.48 4.67
CA THR A 67 12.49 8.37 4.21
C THR A 67 12.60 7.64 2.87
N ALA A 68 11.89 6.51 2.72
CA ALA A 68 11.89 5.72 1.50
C ALA A 68 11.35 6.50 0.29
N ILE A 69 10.20 7.18 0.44
CA ILE A 69 9.61 8.00 -0.63
C ILE A 69 10.54 9.18 -0.98
N GLN A 70 11.11 9.85 0.01
CA GLN A 70 12.04 10.95 -0.21
C GLN A 70 13.31 10.49 -0.96
N ALA A 71 13.86 9.32 -0.62
CA ALA A 71 15.01 8.74 -1.32
C ALA A 71 14.71 8.51 -2.81
N CYS A 72 13.53 7.97 -3.13
CA CYS A 72 13.10 7.79 -4.51
C CYS A 72 12.88 9.13 -5.23
N ASN A 73 12.25 10.12 -4.58
CA ASN A 73 11.99 11.43 -5.16
C ASN A 73 13.28 12.17 -5.53
N LYS A 74 14.33 12.09 -4.69
CA LYS A 74 15.64 12.70 -4.98
C LYS A 74 16.28 12.24 -6.28
N VAL A 75 15.98 11.01 -6.71
CA VAL A 75 16.49 10.44 -7.95
C VAL A 75 15.45 10.41 -9.08
N ASN A 76 14.32 11.08 -8.91
CA ASN A 76 13.20 11.08 -9.86
C ASN A 76 12.73 9.65 -10.22
N LEU A 77 12.63 8.78 -9.23
CA LEU A 77 12.05 7.45 -9.35
C LEU A 77 10.61 7.50 -8.87
N GLN A 78 9.67 7.09 -9.72
CA GLN A 78 8.26 7.10 -9.38
C GLN A 78 7.97 6.13 -8.22
N THR A 79 7.01 6.49 -7.40
CA THR A 79 6.62 5.70 -6.22
C THR A 79 5.13 5.46 -6.19
N THR A 80 4.75 4.25 -5.79
CA THR A 80 3.38 3.90 -5.44
C THR A 80 3.32 3.53 -3.96
N ALA A 81 2.43 4.15 -3.20
CA ALA A 81 2.16 3.77 -1.80
C ALA A 81 0.82 3.05 -1.72
N SER A 82 0.82 1.83 -1.17
CA SER A 82 -0.38 1.04 -0.93
C SER A 82 -0.80 1.14 0.53
N PHE A 83 -2.09 1.39 0.75
CA PHE A 83 -2.74 1.49 2.05
C PHE A 83 -3.91 0.53 2.13
N VAL A 84 -4.13 -0.05 3.30
CA VAL A 84 -5.26 -0.94 3.58
C VAL A 84 -6.20 -0.25 4.56
N MET A 85 -7.50 -0.31 4.29
CA MET A 85 -8.56 0.27 5.12
C MET A 85 -9.40 -0.84 5.74
N GLY A 86 -9.64 -0.75 7.05
CA GLY A 86 -10.56 -1.63 7.73
C GLY A 86 -9.92 -2.81 8.45
N PHE A 87 -8.72 -2.66 8.99
CA PHE A 87 -8.15 -3.64 9.92
C PHE A 87 -9.06 -3.81 11.16
N PRO A 88 -9.04 -4.98 11.86
CA PRO A 88 -9.91 -5.26 13.01
C PRO A 88 -9.81 -4.23 14.15
N PHE A 89 -8.73 -3.48 14.20
CA PHE A 89 -8.43 -2.45 15.20
C PHE A 89 -8.39 -1.04 14.62
N ASP A 90 -8.84 -0.89 13.36
CA ASP A 90 -9.09 0.44 12.80
C ASP A 90 -10.32 1.10 13.43
N THR A 91 -10.30 2.41 13.41
CA THR A 91 -11.44 3.28 13.66
C THR A 91 -11.57 4.27 12.51
N VAL A 92 -12.65 5.03 12.47
CA VAL A 92 -12.80 6.12 11.49
C VAL A 92 -11.63 7.10 11.57
N GLU A 93 -11.15 7.38 12.80
CA GLU A 93 -10.04 8.30 13.07
C GLU A 93 -8.71 7.75 12.54
N THR A 94 -8.40 6.46 12.74
CA THR A 94 -7.14 5.88 12.24
C THR A 94 -7.12 5.78 10.72
N MET A 95 -8.26 5.47 10.10
CA MET A 95 -8.40 5.52 8.65
C MET A 95 -8.27 6.96 8.12
N GLN A 96 -8.80 7.96 8.84
CA GLN A 96 -8.59 9.36 8.47
C GLN A 96 -7.12 9.80 8.62
N GLN A 97 -6.40 9.33 9.65
CA GLN A 97 -4.96 9.52 9.80
C GLN A 97 -4.22 8.94 8.59
N THR A 98 -4.61 7.76 8.12
CA THR A 98 -4.02 7.11 6.93
C THR A 98 -4.23 7.95 5.66
N ILE A 99 -5.42 8.51 5.47
CA ILE A 99 -5.69 9.40 4.34
C ILE A 99 -4.83 10.66 4.41
N ASN A 100 -4.76 11.30 5.57
CA ASN A 100 -3.97 12.52 5.77
C ASN A 100 -2.47 12.24 5.57
N PHE A 101 -1.98 11.11 6.08
CA PHE A 101 -0.61 10.68 5.91
C PHE A 101 -0.26 10.44 4.44
N ALA A 102 -1.12 9.81 3.66
CA ALA A 102 -0.90 9.61 2.24
C ALA A 102 -0.76 10.94 1.46
N LEU A 103 -1.54 11.96 1.84
CA LEU A 103 -1.44 13.31 1.26
C LEU A 103 -0.12 13.99 1.64
N GLU A 104 0.32 13.86 2.89
CA GLU A 104 1.61 14.37 3.38
C GLU A 104 2.79 13.66 2.70
N LEU A 105 2.74 12.32 2.66
CA LEU A 105 3.77 11.45 2.06
C LEU A 105 3.98 11.75 0.58
N ASN A 106 2.91 12.15 -0.11
CA ASN A 106 2.90 12.61 -1.49
C ASN A 106 3.65 11.68 -2.47
N PRO A 107 3.38 10.36 -2.49
CA PRO A 107 3.90 9.48 -3.53
C PRO A 107 3.36 9.86 -4.90
N THR A 108 3.98 9.35 -5.98
CA THR A 108 3.48 9.56 -7.36
C THR A 108 2.07 8.99 -7.51
N LEU A 109 1.86 7.77 -7.00
CA LEU A 109 0.56 7.09 -6.98
C LEU A 109 0.26 6.59 -5.57
N ALA A 110 -1.02 6.55 -5.21
CA ALA A 110 -1.50 5.91 -3.99
C ALA A 110 -2.68 4.98 -4.30
N ALA A 111 -2.73 3.84 -3.63
CA ALA A 111 -3.85 2.92 -3.68
C ALA A 111 -4.41 2.72 -2.28
N PHE A 112 -5.72 2.90 -2.11
CA PHE A 112 -6.43 2.65 -0.85
C PHE A 112 -7.39 1.50 -1.09
N ASN A 113 -7.08 0.35 -0.51
CA ASN A 113 -7.82 -0.89 -0.71
C ASN A 113 -8.55 -1.29 0.58
N PRO A 114 -9.81 -1.72 0.51
CA PRO A 114 -10.45 -2.39 1.63
C PRO A 114 -9.67 -3.63 2.05
N LEU A 115 -9.69 -3.95 3.35
CA LEU A 115 -9.13 -5.20 3.84
C LEU A 115 -9.99 -6.38 3.37
N VAL A 116 -9.34 -7.35 2.75
CA VAL A 116 -9.96 -8.63 2.36
C VAL A 116 -9.23 -9.76 3.08
N PRO A 117 -9.94 -10.61 3.84
CA PRO A 117 -9.33 -11.75 4.52
C PRO A 117 -9.06 -12.87 3.51
N PHE A 118 -7.82 -13.04 3.07
CA PHE A 118 -7.44 -14.13 2.18
C PHE A 118 -7.10 -15.42 2.96
N PRO A 119 -7.38 -16.60 2.38
CA PRO A 119 -6.96 -17.88 2.96
C PRO A 119 -5.47 -17.89 3.33
N GLY A 120 -5.16 -18.44 4.51
CA GLY A 120 -3.80 -18.47 5.04
C GLY A 120 -3.34 -17.21 5.77
N SER A 121 -4.15 -16.14 5.83
CA SER A 121 -3.85 -14.99 6.69
C SER A 121 -4.40 -15.19 8.11
N ASP A 122 -3.75 -14.59 9.11
CA ASP A 122 -4.14 -14.69 10.53
C ASP A 122 -5.57 -14.21 10.82
N ILE A 123 -6.13 -13.37 9.94
CA ILE A 123 -7.49 -12.85 10.06
C ILE A 123 -8.53 -13.70 9.31
N PHE A 124 -8.10 -14.68 8.53
CA PHE A 124 -9.01 -15.57 7.80
C PHE A 124 -9.47 -16.71 8.71
N ASN A 125 -10.77 -16.82 8.89
CA ASN A 125 -11.40 -17.96 9.56
C ASN A 125 -12.22 -18.73 8.51
N GLU A 126 -11.92 -19.99 8.30
CA GLU A 126 -12.52 -20.80 7.24
C GLU A 126 -14.03 -20.96 7.44
N ASP A 127 -14.49 -21.16 8.68
CA ASP A 127 -15.89 -21.36 9.00
C ASP A 127 -16.74 -20.09 8.75
N ILE A 128 -16.13 -18.92 8.90
CA ILE A 128 -16.81 -17.62 8.80
C ILE A 128 -16.60 -16.99 7.41
N HIS A 129 -15.37 -17.04 6.90
CA HIS A 129 -14.96 -16.27 5.76
C HIS A 129 -14.96 -17.05 4.45
N ALA A 130 -14.83 -18.41 4.49
CA ALA A 130 -14.78 -19.19 3.26
C ALA A 130 -16.15 -19.20 2.57
N PRO A 131 -16.24 -18.70 1.31
CA PRO A 131 -17.46 -18.82 0.54
C PRO A 131 -17.79 -20.27 0.23
N LYS A 132 -19.07 -20.62 0.33
CA LYS A 132 -19.56 -21.97 0.02
C LYS A 132 -19.72 -22.23 -1.50
N THR A 133 -19.56 -21.18 -2.32
CA THR A 133 -19.74 -21.27 -3.77
C THR A 133 -18.60 -20.56 -4.51
N VAL A 134 -18.35 -20.95 -5.75
CA VAL A 134 -17.37 -20.30 -6.62
C VAL A 134 -17.70 -18.80 -6.81
N ASP A 135 -18.97 -18.47 -6.96
CA ASP A 135 -19.39 -17.06 -7.11
C ASP A 135 -19.15 -16.22 -5.86
N GLY A 136 -19.16 -16.83 -4.67
CA GLY A 136 -18.78 -16.17 -3.43
C GLY A 136 -17.32 -15.68 -3.43
N TRP A 137 -16.42 -16.43 -4.06
CA TRP A 137 -15.00 -16.03 -4.17
C TRP A 137 -14.76 -14.83 -5.07
N LYS A 138 -15.69 -14.50 -5.99
CA LYS A 138 -15.61 -13.30 -6.82
C LYS A 138 -15.59 -12.01 -6.00
N LYS A 139 -16.12 -12.03 -4.78
CA LYS A 139 -16.11 -10.89 -3.85
C LYS A 139 -14.75 -10.70 -3.13
N TYR A 140 -13.82 -11.66 -3.27
CA TYR A 140 -12.49 -11.58 -2.67
C TYR A 140 -11.52 -10.80 -3.57
N VAL A 141 -11.92 -9.59 -3.94
CA VAL A 141 -11.10 -8.65 -4.70
C VAL A 141 -10.89 -7.37 -3.89
N THR A 142 -9.71 -6.81 -3.97
CA THR A 142 -9.29 -5.67 -3.14
C THR A 142 -9.80 -4.32 -3.66
N VAL A 143 -10.47 -4.29 -4.80
CA VAL A 143 -10.90 -3.05 -5.47
C VAL A 143 -12.40 -2.82 -5.42
N ASP A 144 -13.15 -3.70 -4.76
CA ASP A 144 -14.60 -3.63 -4.64
C ASP A 144 -15.04 -3.65 -3.17
N VAL A 145 -16.35 -3.72 -2.92
CA VAL A 145 -16.90 -3.89 -1.59
C VAL A 145 -16.34 -5.18 -0.98
N PRO A 146 -15.65 -5.11 0.17
CA PRO A 146 -15.07 -6.30 0.76
C PRO A 146 -16.19 -7.23 1.26
N PRO A 147 -15.94 -8.55 1.33
CA PRO A 147 -16.96 -9.50 1.78
C PRO A 147 -17.34 -9.32 3.26
N PHE A 148 -16.46 -8.73 4.05
CA PHE A 148 -16.63 -8.52 5.49
C PHE A 148 -16.08 -7.17 5.93
N SER A 149 -16.64 -6.63 7.03
CA SER A 149 -16.04 -5.54 7.80
C SER A 149 -15.57 -6.06 9.15
N PHE A 150 -14.35 -5.74 9.51
CA PHE A 150 -13.78 -6.05 10.83
C PHE A 150 -13.86 -4.86 11.79
N VAL A 151 -14.28 -3.71 11.31
CA VAL A 151 -14.36 -2.47 12.09
C VAL A 151 -15.73 -2.39 12.76
N LYS A 152 -15.73 -2.30 14.09
CA LYS A 152 -16.97 -2.22 14.87
C LYS A 152 -17.83 -1.04 14.44
N GLY A 153 -19.09 -1.31 14.10
CA GLY A 153 -20.08 -0.29 13.72
C GLY A 153 -19.97 0.22 12.29
N LEU A 154 -19.10 -0.37 11.46
CA LEU A 154 -19.02 -0.06 10.03
C LEU A 154 -19.37 -1.29 9.19
N THR A 155 -20.15 -1.07 8.13
CA THR A 155 -20.46 -2.09 7.13
C THR A 155 -19.35 -2.24 6.10
N PRO A 156 -19.30 -3.33 5.31
CA PRO A 156 -18.39 -3.46 4.18
C PRO A 156 -18.47 -2.28 3.21
N GLU A 157 -19.69 -1.81 2.94
CA GLU A 157 -19.95 -0.66 2.08
C GLU A 157 -19.38 0.65 2.64
N ASP A 158 -19.37 0.82 3.97
CA ASP A 158 -18.78 2.00 4.62
C ASP A 158 -17.25 2.00 4.44
N ILE A 159 -16.61 0.85 4.63
CA ILE A 159 -15.15 0.69 4.39
C ILE A 159 -14.82 1.02 2.93
N TYR A 160 -15.61 0.50 1.99
CA TYR A 160 -15.42 0.78 0.57
C TYR A 160 -15.58 2.27 0.25
N LYS A 161 -16.62 2.93 0.79
CA LYS A 161 -16.83 4.37 0.61
C LYS A 161 -15.67 5.19 1.18
N ILE A 162 -15.10 4.78 2.33
CA ILE A 162 -13.93 5.44 2.92
C ILE A 162 -12.73 5.30 1.98
N ALA A 163 -12.46 4.11 1.45
CA ALA A 163 -11.37 3.87 0.50
C ALA A 163 -11.55 4.68 -0.80
N GLN A 164 -12.76 4.71 -1.35
CA GLN A 164 -13.08 5.54 -2.52
C GLN A 164 -12.86 7.04 -2.25
N ARG A 165 -13.32 7.53 -1.08
CA ARG A 165 -13.09 8.92 -0.66
C ARG A 165 -11.59 9.23 -0.54
N ALA A 166 -10.81 8.30 0.00
CA ALA A 166 -9.37 8.43 0.09
C ALA A 166 -8.72 8.58 -1.29
N ASN A 167 -9.08 7.70 -2.24
CA ASN A 167 -8.61 7.79 -3.62
C ASN A 167 -8.99 9.15 -4.25
N ARG A 168 -10.23 9.59 -4.12
CA ARG A 168 -10.67 10.89 -4.63
C ARG A 168 -9.85 12.03 -4.03
N ARG A 169 -9.69 12.09 -2.70
CA ARG A 169 -8.91 13.15 -2.05
C ARG A 169 -7.46 13.16 -2.49
N PHE A 170 -6.87 12.00 -2.74
CA PHE A 170 -5.50 11.91 -3.21
C PHE A 170 -5.34 12.40 -4.65
N TYR A 171 -6.17 11.95 -5.58
CA TYR A 171 -6.02 12.24 -7.01
C TYR A 171 -6.57 13.61 -7.44
N PHE A 172 -7.55 14.16 -6.73
CA PHE A 172 -8.09 15.50 -7.00
C PHE A 172 -7.47 16.61 -6.13
N ARG A 173 -6.27 16.37 -5.57
CA ARG A 173 -5.55 17.42 -4.86
C ARG A 173 -4.91 18.44 -5.83
N PRO A 174 -4.78 19.74 -5.48
CA PRO A 174 -4.31 20.79 -6.39
C PRO A 174 -2.95 20.55 -7.04
N LYS A 175 -2.09 19.71 -6.44
CA LYS A 175 -0.76 19.38 -6.97
C LYS A 175 -0.77 18.31 -8.08
N GLN A 176 -1.93 17.72 -8.38
CA GLN A 176 -2.07 16.68 -9.42
C GLN A 176 -2.84 17.20 -10.64
N LEU A 177 -3.47 18.36 -10.54
CA LEU A 177 -4.11 19.12 -11.62
C LEU A 177 -3.13 20.17 -12.15
#